data_07f9c0e7415e7a351cda8aff2a149861
#
_entry.id   07f9c0e7415e7a351cda8aff2a149861
#
_cell.length_a   1.000
_cell.length_b   1.000
_cell.length_c   1.000
_cell.angle_alpha   90.00
_cell.angle_beta   90.00
_cell.angle_gamma   90.00
#
_symmetry.space_group_name_H-M   'P 1'
#
loop_
_entity.id
_entity.type
_entity.pdbx_description
1 polymer ?
#
loop_
_entity_poly.entity_id
_entity_poly.type
_entity_poly.pdbx_seq_one_letter_code
_entity_poly.pdbx_strand_id
1 'polypeptide(L)'
;MSRVLPRPAVVIATEVVPPDARLAGRTIHPWAWWGWALGAGVAVTLASNPLLLVLLVGAVTFVVLQRRTKAPWARSLKLYFAMAGVVIAVRLVFQILIGGLREGTVLFTLPEIALPDWAAGIRLGGPVTIEGLVYTAVDAGRLAGLLICIGAANALANPKRALRNVPAAFHQIATALVIAISVAPQLVESVLRVRRARRLRGGVRPGVKGLISIIVPVLEDAIDRSLALAAGMESRGYGRTHTGRGLDWRLGLLLVAAMAAITFGAFALLGLPGAGSWAVPLLLVGLGAGAYGLHRAGDDL
;
A
#
# COMPACT_ATOMS: atom_id res chain seq x y z
N MET A 1 0.53 71.10 6.83
CA MET A 1 1.24 70.17 7.76
C MET A 1 0.58 68.80 7.71
N SER A 2 1.02 67.96 6.82
CA SER A 2 0.52 66.57 6.65
C SER A 2 1.36 65.63 7.54
N ARG A 3 0.72 65.05 8.55
CA ARG A 3 1.35 64.06 9.43
C ARG A 3 1.47 62.73 8.64
N VAL A 4 2.70 62.38 8.31
CA VAL A 4 3.05 61.05 7.78
C VAL A 4 3.00 60.06 8.96
N LEU A 5 2.03 59.12 8.91
CA LEU A 5 1.96 58.02 9.88
C LEU A 5 3.11 57.04 9.60
N PRO A 6 3.84 56.59 10.64
CA PRO A 6 4.89 55.60 10.45
C PRO A 6 4.30 54.26 9.99
N ARG A 7 4.90 53.67 8.93
CA ARG A 7 4.58 52.32 8.45
C ARG A 7 4.86 51.30 9.57
N PRO A 8 3.95 50.34 9.83
CA PRO A 8 4.25 49.29 10.77
C PRO A 8 5.45 48.48 10.27
N ALA A 9 6.46 48.33 11.13
CA ALA A 9 7.60 47.48 10.88
C ALA A 9 7.09 46.05 10.68
N VAL A 10 7.31 45.46 9.48
CA VAL A 10 7.08 44.06 9.22
C VAL A 10 8.12 43.31 10.05
N VAL A 11 7.71 42.83 11.21
CA VAL A 11 8.49 41.87 11.99
C VAL A 11 8.56 40.60 11.17
N ILE A 12 9.63 40.44 10.42
CA ILE A 12 9.99 39.12 9.82
C ILE A 12 10.28 38.24 11.02
N ALA A 13 9.27 37.48 11.45
CA ALA A 13 9.48 36.40 12.38
C ALA A 13 10.53 35.46 11.73
N THR A 14 11.76 35.57 12.22
CA THR A 14 12.80 34.59 11.94
C THR A 14 12.24 33.26 12.43
N GLU A 15 11.74 32.49 11.50
CA GLU A 15 11.27 31.11 11.74
C GLU A 15 12.43 30.37 12.36
N VAL A 16 12.42 30.22 13.67
CA VAL A 16 13.41 29.41 14.41
C VAL A 16 13.22 27.98 13.91
N VAL A 17 14.03 27.62 12.93
CA VAL A 17 14.09 26.24 12.40
C VAL A 17 14.45 25.35 13.59
N PRO A 18 13.55 24.49 14.05
CA PRO A 18 13.80 23.64 15.20
C PRO A 18 15.07 22.81 14.95
N PRO A 19 15.92 22.60 15.98
CA PRO A 19 17.21 21.89 15.84
C PRO A 19 17.06 20.49 15.22
N ASP A 20 15.89 19.88 15.34
CA ASP A 20 15.56 18.57 14.74
C ASP A 20 15.47 18.61 13.20
N ALA A 21 15.27 19.78 12.60
CA ALA A 21 15.26 19.91 11.13
C ALA A 21 16.66 19.75 10.52
N ARG A 22 17.73 19.98 11.28
CA ARG A 22 19.13 19.77 10.83
C ARG A 22 19.55 18.31 10.90
N LEU A 23 18.88 17.50 11.75
CA LEU A 23 19.08 16.04 11.87
C LEU A 23 18.10 15.23 11.00
N ALA A 24 17.21 15.90 10.26
CA ALA A 24 16.44 15.29 9.19
C ALA A 24 17.42 14.89 8.08
N GLY A 25 18.23 13.87 8.38
CA GLY A 25 19.13 13.24 7.45
C GLY A 25 18.39 12.96 6.15
N ARG A 26 19.09 13.10 5.02
CA ARG A 26 18.68 12.90 3.64
C ARG A 26 17.38 12.05 3.57
N THR A 27 16.27 12.70 3.30
CA THR A 27 14.98 12.01 3.18
C THR A 27 15.08 11.05 2.01
N ILE A 28 15.20 9.77 2.33
CA ILE A 28 15.28 8.70 1.34
C ILE A 28 14.01 8.78 0.48
N HIS A 29 14.19 8.58 -0.83
CA HIS A 29 13.09 8.62 -1.79
C HIS A 29 12.02 7.57 -1.42
N PRO A 30 10.72 7.89 -1.46
CA PRO A 30 9.67 6.95 -1.05
C PRO A 30 9.70 5.62 -1.79
N TRP A 31 10.02 5.64 -3.08
CA TRP A 31 10.15 4.42 -3.90
C TRP A 31 11.33 3.54 -3.51
N ALA A 32 12.39 4.11 -2.90
CA ALA A 32 13.49 3.31 -2.38
C ALA A 32 13.06 2.46 -1.19
N TRP A 33 12.14 2.94 -0.36
CA TRP A 33 11.56 2.15 0.72
C TRP A 33 10.70 0.98 0.20
N TRP A 34 9.96 1.21 -0.87
CA TRP A 34 9.21 0.14 -1.55
C TRP A 34 10.15 -0.89 -2.19
N GLY A 35 11.20 -0.44 -2.89
CA GLY A 35 12.21 -1.33 -3.46
C GLY A 35 12.92 -2.17 -2.40
N TRP A 36 13.32 -1.55 -1.28
CA TRP A 36 13.93 -2.25 -0.15
C TRP A 36 12.97 -3.28 0.47
N ALA A 37 11.70 -2.93 0.68
CA ALA A 37 10.72 -3.83 1.26
C ALA A 37 10.37 -4.99 0.33
N LEU A 38 10.31 -4.76 -0.99
CA LEU A 38 10.15 -5.82 -1.99
C LEU A 38 11.35 -6.78 -1.98
N GLY A 39 12.57 -6.26 -1.97
CA GLY A 39 13.78 -7.08 -1.84
C GLY A 39 13.79 -7.91 -0.57
N ALA A 40 13.43 -7.31 0.57
CA ALA A 40 13.28 -8.03 1.83
C ALA A 40 12.18 -9.09 1.77
N GLY A 41 11.04 -8.78 1.14
CA GLY A 41 9.95 -9.72 0.93
C GLY A 41 10.35 -10.94 0.09
N VAL A 42 11.10 -10.72 -0.99
CA VAL A 42 11.68 -11.81 -1.80
C VAL A 42 12.64 -12.66 -0.95
N ALA A 43 13.53 -12.03 -0.19
CA ALA A 43 14.46 -12.75 0.69
C ALA A 43 13.72 -13.61 1.73
N VAL A 44 12.65 -13.06 2.35
CA VAL A 44 11.79 -13.79 3.29
C VAL A 44 11.10 -14.99 2.64
N THR A 45 10.59 -14.82 1.41
CA THR A 45 9.91 -15.88 0.68
C THR A 45 10.85 -17.02 0.30
N LEU A 46 12.10 -16.70 -0.06
CA LEU A 46 13.14 -17.67 -0.42
C LEU A 46 13.81 -18.32 0.79
N ALA A 47 13.62 -17.79 2.00
CA ALA A 47 14.24 -18.32 3.20
C ALA A 47 13.66 -19.72 3.55
N SER A 48 14.48 -20.75 3.47
CA SER A 48 14.13 -22.13 3.89
C SER A 48 14.46 -22.40 5.36
N ASN A 49 15.43 -21.66 5.92
CA ASN A 49 15.84 -21.82 7.30
C ASN A 49 14.99 -20.92 8.23
N PRO A 50 14.34 -21.50 9.26
CA PRO A 50 13.51 -20.72 10.21
C PRO A 50 14.28 -19.64 10.97
N LEU A 51 15.55 -19.90 11.31
CA LEU A 51 16.41 -18.90 11.97
C LEU A 51 16.68 -17.70 11.06
N LEU A 52 16.96 -17.94 9.79
CA LEU A 52 17.16 -16.88 8.81
C LEU A 52 15.89 -16.05 8.63
N LEU A 53 14.73 -16.70 8.61
CA LEU A 53 13.43 -16.04 8.51
C LEU A 53 13.18 -15.10 9.70
N VAL A 54 13.41 -15.57 10.92
CA VAL A 54 13.28 -14.75 12.15
C VAL A 54 14.26 -13.56 12.11
N LEU A 55 15.50 -13.79 11.68
CA LEU A 55 16.52 -12.76 11.57
C LEU A 55 16.14 -11.69 10.53
N LEU A 56 15.63 -12.08 9.37
CA LEU A 56 15.16 -11.17 8.32
C LEU A 56 13.98 -10.32 8.80
N VAL A 57 12.98 -10.94 9.40
CA VAL A 57 11.81 -10.23 9.96
C VAL A 57 12.24 -9.32 11.11
N GLY A 58 13.17 -9.77 11.95
CA GLY A 58 13.76 -8.96 13.01
C GLY A 58 14.51 -7.75 12.48
N ALA A 59 15.31 -7.91 11.44
CA ALA A 59 16.05 -6.82 10.78
C ALA A 59 15.08 -5.80 10.16
N VAL A 60 14.06 -6.25 9.44
CA VAL A 60 13.03 -5.37 8.87
C VAL A 60 12.32 -4.58 9.98
N THR A 61 11.90 -5.26 11.04
CA THR A 61 11.24 -4.63 12.19
C THR A 61 12.15 -3.60 12.85
N PHE A 62 13.42 -3.93 13.06
CA PHE A 62 14.42 -3.02 13.65
C PHE A 62 14.58 -1.75 12.82
N VAL A 63 14.73 -1.87 11.49
CA VAL A 63 14.82 -0.70 10.59
C VAL A 63 13.58 0.18 10.70
N VAL A 64 12.38 -0.41 10.74
CA VAL A 64 11.14 0.36 10.90
C VAL A 64 11.08 1.07 12.23
N LEU A 65 11.45 0.40 13.33
CA LEU A 65 11.46 1.02 14.66
C LEU A 65 12.40 2.22 14.75
N GLN A 66 13.57 2.14 14.10
CA GLN A 66 14.57 3.22 14.06
C GLN A 66 14.15 4.39 13.17
N ARG A 67 13.44 4.11 12.07
CA ARG A 67 13.17 5.10 11.01
C ARG A 67 11.73 5.57 10.96
N ARG A 68 10.79 4.96 11.73
CA ARG A 68 9.38 5.38 11.74
C ARG A 68 9.23 6.81 12.24
N THR A 69 8.41 7.57 11.55
CA THR A 69 7.97 8.91 11.97
C THR A 69 6.78 8.81 12.93
N LYS A 70 6.46 9.89 13.68
CA LYS A 70 5.25 9.96 14.53
C LYS A 70 3.96 10.14 13.74
N ALA A 71 3.98 9.94 12.43
CA ALA A 71 2.85 10.14 11.54
C ALA A 71 1.74 9.07 11.73
N PRO A 72 0.48 9.40 11.41
CA PRO A 72 -0.65 8.47 11.60
C PRO A 72 -0.49 7.14 10.84
N TRP A 73 0.10 7.16 9.64
CA TRP A 73 0.36 5.96 8.83
C TRP A 73 1.42 5.03 9.44
N ALA A 74 2.34 5.55 10.25
CA ALA A 74 3.35 4.73 10.92
C ALA A 74 2.74 3.78 12.00
N ARG A 75 1.50 4.05 12.43
CA ARG A 75 0.75 3.18 13.35
C ARG A 75 0.23 1.91 12.68
N SER A 76 0.17 1.89 11.35
CA SER A 76 -0.31 0.73 10.57
C SER A 76 0.52 -0.52 10.82
N LEU A 77 1.80 -0.40 11.19
CA LEU A 77 2.67 -1.55 11.46
C LEU A 77 2.09 -2.50 12.50
N LYS A 78 1.43 -1.98 13.56
CA LYS A 78 0.78 -2.83 14.58
C LYS A 78 -0.31 -3.71 13.98
N LEU A 79 -1.07 -3.17 13.02
CA LEU A 79 -2.09 -3.92 12.30
C LEU A 79 -1.48 -5.06 11.48
N TYR A 80 -0.36 -4.81 10.79
CA TYR A 80 0.33 -5.83 10.01
C TYR A 80 0.90 -6.94 10.89
N PHE A 81 1.42 -6.62 12.08
CA PHE A 81 1.83 -7.63 13.06
C PHE A 81 0.65 -8.45 13.58
N ALA A 82 -0.49 -7.80 13.86
CA ALA A 82 -1.70 -8.52 14.27
C ALA A 82 -2.20 -9.45 13.15
N MET A 83 -2.23 -8.97 11.91
CA MET A 83 -2.58 -9.80 10.74
C MET A 83 -1.60 -10.96 10.55
N ALA A 84 -0.30 -10.72 10.69
CA ALA A 84 0.72 -11.76 10.63
C ALA A 84 0.49 -12.84 11.69
N GLY A 85 0.19 -12.43 12.93
CA GLY A 85 -0.17 -13.35 14.02
C GLY A 85 -1.44 -14.17 13.71
N VAL A 86 -2.47 -13.52 13.15
CA VAL A 86 -3.69 -14.22 12.73
C VAL A 86 -3.40 -15.24 11.63
N VAL A 87 -2.59 -14.91 10.64
CA VAL A 87 -2.20 -15.83 9.56
C VAL A 87 -1.49 -17.05 10.11
N ILE A 88 -0.53 -16.86 11.02
CA ILE A 88 0.18 -17.97 11.67
C ILE A 88 -0.80 -18.84 12.47
N ALA A 89 -1.64 -18.20 13.29
CA ALA A 89 -2.61 -18.93 14.13
C ALA A 89 -3.61 -19.74 13.27
N VAL A 90 -4.19 -19.13 12.25
CA VAL A 90 -5.12 -19.80 11.34
C VAL A 90 -4.46 -20.99 10.66
N ARG A 91 -3.26 -20.82 10.11
CA ARG A 91 -2.53 -21.92 9.45
C ARG A 91 -2.21 -23.06 10.39
N LEU A 92 -1.77 -22.78 11.61
CA LEU A 92 -1.49 -23.82 12.60
C LEU A 92 -2.78 -24.54 13.03
N VAL A 93 -3.88 -23.81 13.24
CA VAL A 93 -5.18 -24.41 13.54
C VAL A 93 -5.64 -25.34 12.41
N PHE A 94 -5.53 -24.90 11.15
CA PHE A 94 -5.88 -25.73 10.01
C PHE A 94 -4.97 -26.96 9.89
N GLN A 95 -3.68 -26.82 10.17
CA GLN A 95 -2.74 -27.97 10.19
C GLN A 95 -3.14 -29.01 11.26
N ILE A 96 -3.57 -28.56 12.42
CA ILE A 96 -4.02 -29.45 13.49
C ILE A 96 -5.34 -30.15 13.13
N LEU A 97 -6.30 -29.38 12.56
CA LEU A 97 -7.65 -29.88 12.28
C LEU A 97 -7.73 -30.76 11.03
N ILE A 98 -7.05 -30.40 9.95
CA ILE A 98 -7.18 -31.08 8.65
C ILE A 98 -6.02 -32.03 8.42
N GLY A 99 -4.87 -31.79 9.07
CA GLY A 99 -3.65 -32.55 8.84
C GLY A 99 -3.09 -32.31 7.44
N GLY A 100 -1.80 -32.11 7.32
CA GLY A 100 -1.13 -32.00 6.02
C GLY A 100 -0.11 -33.12 5.86
N LEU A 101 1.09 -32.93 6.37
CA LEU A 101 2.15 -33.91 6.42
C LEU A 101 1.89 -34.89 7.56
N ARG A 102 1.65 -36.14 7.23
CA ARG A 102 1.38 -37.22 8.20
C ARG A 102 2.64 -38.05 8.51
N GLU A 103 3.75 -37.76 7.85
CA GLU A 103 5.02 -38.41 8.06
C GLU A 103 5.80 -37.73 9.18
N GLY A 104 6.40 -38.52 10.07
CA GLY A 104 7.26 -38.03 11.16
C GLY A 104 6.78 -38.42 12.56
N THR A 105 7.34 -37.75 13.57
CA THR A 105 7.07 -38.04 15.01
C THR A 105 5.70 -37.53 15.41
N VAL A 106 4.81 -38.45 15.76
CA VAL A 106 3.44 -38.13 16.16
C VAL A 106 3.44 -37.58 17.60
N LEU A 107 2.90 -36.37 17.77
CA LEU A 107 2.69 -35.74 19.08
C LEU A 107 1.43 -36.28 19.75
N PHE A 108 0.33 -36.27 19.03
CA PHE A 108 -0.97 -36.77 19.46
C PHE A 108 -1.83 -37.08 18.24
N THR A 109 -2.81 -37.93 18.41
CA THR A 109 -3.77 -38.30 17.36
C THR A 109 -5.14 -37.75 17.72
N LEU A 110 -5.73 -36.97 16.79
CA LEU A 110 -7.12 -36.55 16.90
C LEU A 110 -8.03 -37.63 16.30
N PRO A 111 -9.27 -37.81 16.84
CA PRO A 111 -10.23 -38.72 16.25
C PRO A 111 -10.49 -38.30 14.78
N GLU A 112 -10.37 -39.26 13.86
CA GLU A 112 -10.65 -39.03 12.45
C GLU A 112 -12.16 -39.01 12.20
N ILE A 113 -12.64 -37.88 11.68
CA ILE A 113 -14.02 -37.73 11.23
C ILE A 113 -13.99 -37.68 9.71
N ALA A 114 -14.49 -38.74 9.06
CA ALA A 114 -14.69 -38.75 7.63
C ALA A 114 -15.86 -37.83 7.27
N LEU A 115 -15.61 -36.80 6.45
CA LEU A 115 -16.67 -35.97 5.90
C LEU A 115 -17.44 -36.73 4.81
N PRO A 116 -18.72 -36.33 4.55
CA PRO A 116 -19.50 -36.87 3.45
C PRO A 116 -18.82 -36.71 2.10
N ASP A 117 -19.18 -37.56 1.12
CA ASP A 117 -18.55 -37.67 -0.20
C ASP A 117 -18.46 -36.37 -1.02
N TRP A 118 -19.34 -35.39 -0.75
CA TRP A 118 -19.28 -34.06 -1.35
C TRP A 118 -18.05 -33.22 -0.93
N ALA A 119 -17.41 -33.57 0.18
CA ALA A 119 -16.22 -32.87 0.68
C ALA A 119 -14.89 -33.42 0.11
N ALA A 120 -14.93 -34.13 -0.99
CA ALA A 120 -13.78 -34.52 -1.78
C ALA A 120 -12.63 -35.17 -1.00
N GLY A 121 -12.92 -36.02 -0.02
CA GLY A 121 -11.92 -36.82 0.70
C GLY A 121 -11.17 -36.03 1.79
N ILE A 122 -11.64 -34.86 2.16
CA ILE A 122 -11.11 -34.12 3.34
C ILE A 122 -11.43 -34.94 4.59
N ARG A 123 -10.39 -35.31 5.34
CA ARG A 123 -10.48 -35.98 6.63
C ARG A 123 -10.14 -34.97 7.72
N LEU A 124 -11.04 -34.75 8.66
CA LEU A 124 -10.77 -33.94 9.84
C LEU A 124 -10.16 -34.81 10.91
N GLY A 125 -9.05 -34.32 11.51
CA GLY A 125 -8.31 -35.08 12.51
C GLY A 125 -7.20 -35.94 11.92
N GLY A 126 -6.70 -36.90 12.74
CA GLY A 126 -5.58 -37.76 12.41
C GLY A 126 -4.33 -37.44 13.22
N PRO A 127 -3.18 -38.05 12.88
CA PRO A 127 -1.93 -37.84 13.62
C PRO A 127 -1.36 -36.43 13.35
N VAL A 128 -1.11 -35.69 14.41
CA VAL A 128 -0.42 -34.39 14.36
C VAL A 128 1.07 -34.66 14.61
N THR A 129 1.90 -34.32 13.60
CA THR A 129 3.34 -34.55 13.63
C THR A 129 4.11 -33.27 13.96
N ILE A 130 5.26 -33.38 14.64
CA ILE A 130 6.16 -32.25 14.93
C ILE A 130 6.64 -31.63 13.62
N GLU A 131 7.05 -32.44 12.68
CA GLU A 131 7.57 -32.03 11.39
C GLU A 131 6.52 -31.25 10.60
N GLY A 132 5.27 -31.71 10.60
CA GLY A 132 4.14 -31.02 9.98
C GLY A 132 3.88 -29.65 10.61
N LEU A 133 3.93 -29.56 11.93
CA LEU A 133 3.77 -28.26 12.63
C LEU A 133 4.92 -27.30 12.34
N VAL A 134 6.17 -27.78 12.37
CA VAL A 134 7.34 -26.94 12.06
C VAL A 134 7.31 -26.47 10.60
N TYR A 135 7.01 -27.36 9.65
CA TYR A 135 6.87 -26.98 8.26
C TYR A 135 5.80 -25.90 8.06
N THR A 136 4.62 -26.11 8.64
CA THR A 136 3.51 -25.14 8.57
C THR A 136 3.85 -23.84 9.25
N ALA A 137 4.55 -23.86 10.39
CA ALA A 137 5.00 -22.65 11.08
C ALA A 137 5.99 -21.84 10.24
N VAL A 138 6.93 -22.50 9.56
CA VAL A 138 7.90 -21.84 8.66
C VAL A 138 7.18 -21.24 7.45
N ASP A 139 6.27 -21.98 6.84
CA ASP A 139 5.52 -21.51 5.66
C ASP A 139 4.55 -20.37 6.04
N ALA A 140 3.85 -20.48 7.17
CA ALA A 140 3.06 -19.40 7.73
C ALA A 140 3.93 -18.17 8.08
N GLY A 141 5.13 -18.42 8.60
CA GLY A 141 6.13 -17.38 8.91
C GLY A 141 6.60 -16.62 7.68
N ARG A 142 6.74 -17.27 6.52
CA ARG A 142 7.05 -16.59 5.24
C ARG A 142 5.94 -15.63 4.84
N LEU A 143 4.68 -16.06 4.88
CA LEU A 143 3.53 -15.20 4.59
C LEU A 143 3.41 -14.05 5.60
N ALA A 144 3.57 -14.34 6.87
CA ALA A 144 3.59 -13.33 7.92
C ALA A 144 4.72 -12.32 7.73
N GLY A 145 5.91 -12.79 7.38
CA GLY A 145 7.06 -11.95 7.09
C GLY A 145 6.85 -11.06 5.87
N LEU A 146 6.21 -11.59 4.80
CA LEU A 146 5.83 -10.80 3.64
C LEU A 146 4.86 -9.67 4.02
N LEU A 147 3.85 -9.96 4.83
CA LEU A 147 2.93 -8.95 5.36
C LEU A 147 3.65 -7.87 6.18
N ILE A 148 4.64 -8.27 6.99
CA ILE A 148 5.46 -7.33 7.76
C ILE A 148 6.32 -6.47 6.84
N CYS A 149 6.88 -7.01 5.75
CA CYS A 149 7.63 -6.24 4.75
C CYS A 149 6.74 -5.20 4.05
N ILE A 150 5.52 -5.56 3.66
CA ILE A 150 4.53 -4.62 3.12
C ILE A 150 4.17 -3.55 4.16
N GLY A 151 3.95 -3.96 5.40
CA GLY A 151 3.71 -3.05 6.53
C GLY A 151 4.88 -2.09 6.77
N ALA A 152 6.10 -2.55 6.60
CA ALA A 152 7.32 -1.74 6.69
C ALA A 152 7.37 -0.67 5.59
N ALA A 153 7.09 -1.03 4.33
CA ALA A 153 6.97 -0.07 3.23
C ALA A 153 5.93 1.01 3.55
N ASN A 154 4.72 0.60 3.96
CA ASN A 154 3.64 1.53 4.29
C ASN A 154 3.98 2.44 5.49
N ALA A 155 4.71 1.93 6.47
CA ALA A 155 5.10 2.72 7.65
C ALA A 155 6.20 3.75 7.36
N LEU A 156 7.12 3.45 6.43
CA LEU A 156 8.27 4.27 6.10
C LEU A 156 8.04 5.19 4.91
N ALA A 157 7.33 4.72 3.88
CA ALA A 157 7.01 5.50 2.71
C ALA A 157 5.87 6.48 2.98
N ASN A 158 6.11 7.77 2.74
CA ASN A 158 5.05 8.77 2.77
C ASN A 158 4.24 8.71 1.46
N PRO A 159 2.94 8.30 1.51
CA PRO A 159 2.15 8.09 0.30
C PRO A 159 1.99 9.38 -0.52
N LYS A 160 1.86 10.54 0.13
CA LYS A 160 1.76 11.83 -0.58
C LYS A 160 3.03 12.21 -1.33
N ARG A 161 4.21 11.87 -0.79
CA ARG A 161 5.49 12.09 -1.48
C ARG A 161 5.73 11.08 -2.60
N ALA A 162 5.30 9.83 -2.41
CA ALA A 162 5.39 8.82 -3.46
C ALA A 162 4.61 9.22 -4.71
N LEU A 163 3.38 9.72 -4.52
CA LEU A 163 2.51 10.17 -5.62
C LEU A 163 3.01 11.43 -6.33
N ARG A 164 3.78 12.29 -5.67
CA ARG A 164 4.37 13.47 -6.32
C ARG A 164 5.50 13.13 -7.28
N ASN A 165 6.13 11.98 -7.12
CA ASN A 165 7.28 11.52 -7.91
C ASN A 165 6.88 10.40 -8.87
N VAL A 166 5.64 10.43 -9.36
CA VAL A 166 5.14 9.51 -10.37
C VAL A 166 5.53 10.05 -11.76
N PRO A 167 5.86 9.18 -12.73
CA PRO A 167 6.13 9.59 -14.12
C PRO A 167 5.03 10.48 -14.67
N ALA A 168 5.39 11.42 -15.55
CA ALA A 168 4.48 12.43 -16.08
C ALA A 168 3.23 11.83 -16.75
N ALA A 169 3.35 10.65 -17.36
CA ALA A 169 2.24 9.89 -17.94
C ALA A 169 1.09 9.61 -16.94
N PHE A 170 1.39 9.50 -15.65
CA PHE A 170 0.40 9.25 -14.59
C PHE A 170 0.08 10.50 -13.77
N HIS A 171 0.56 11.68 -14.17
CA HIS A 171 0.44 12.92 -13.40
C HIS A 171 -1.01 13.26 -13.05
N GLN A 172 -1.95 13.10 -13.97
CA GLN A 172 -3.37 13.39 -13.75
C GLN A 172 -3.96 12.45 -12.66
N ILE A 173 -3.67 11.15 -12.77
CA ILE A 173 -4.13 10.16 -11.78
C ILE A 173 -3.48 10.42 -10.42
N ALA A 174 -2.18 10.69 -10.41
CA ALA A 174 -1.45 11.00 -9.18
C ALA A 174 -2.00 12.26 -8.49
N THR A 175 -2.33 13.31 -9.27
CA THR A 175 -2.93 14.54 -8.75
C THR A 175 -4.32 14.26 -8.17
N ALA A 176 -5.18 13.54 -8.88
CA ALA A 176 -6.50 13.16 -8.38
C ALA A 176 -6.38 12.37 -7.06
N LEU A 177 -5.42 11.44 -6.97
CA LEU A 177 -5.20 10.63 -5.78
C LEU A 177 -4.64 11.47 -4.60
N VAL A 178 -3.73 12.41 -4.86
CA VAL A 178 -3.24 13.35 -3.84
C VAL A 178 -4.39 14.22 -3.29
N ILE A 179 -5.27 14.70 -4.17
CA ILE A 179 -6.47 15.44 -3.77
C ILE A 179 -7.37 14.56 -2.91
N ALA A 180 -7.68 13.33 -3.36
CA ALA A 180 -8.52 12.39 -2.62
C ALA A 180 -7.98 12.10 -1.21
N ILE A 181 -6.67 11.79 -1.08
CA ILE A 181 -6.01 11.55 0.20
C ILE A 181 -6.02 12.81 1.10
N SER A 182 -6.01 13.99 0.51
CA SER A 182 -6.04 15.25 1.26
C SER A 182 -7.44 15.62 1.73
N VAL A 183 -8.46 15.28 0.94
CA VAL A 183 -9.88 15.56 1.23
C VAL A 183 -10.48 14.54 2.21
N ALA A 184 -10.02 13.29 2.19
CA ALA A 184 -10.55 12.23 3.04
C ALA A 184 -10.62 12.60 4.55
N PRO A 185 -9.56 13.15 5.20
CA PRO A 185 -9.65 13.60 6.59
C PRO A 185 -10.67 14.73 6.79
N GLN A 186 -10.81 15.63 5.82
CA GLN A 186 -11.77 16.75 5.88
C GLN A 186 -13.22 16.24 5.81
N LEU A 187 -13.48 15.19 5.02
CA LEU A 187 -14.80 14.53 5.00
C LEU A 187 -15.12 13.89 6.36
N VAL A 188 -14.16 13.23 6.99
CA VAL A 188 -14.34 12.69 8.35
C VAL A 188 -14.68 13.79 9.35
N GLU A 189 -13.99 14.92 9.30
CA GLU A 189 -14.29 16.08 10.14
C GLU A 189 -15.70 16.66 9.86
N SER A 190 -16.10 16.71 8.59
CA SER A 190 -17.45 17.15 8.19
C SER A 190 -18.53 16.22 8.77
N VAL A 191 -18.35 14.90 8.65
CA VAL A 191 -19.25 13.90 9.27
C VAL A 191 -19.35 14.11 10.78
N LEU A 192 -18.22 14.29 11.46
CA LEU A 192 -18.20 14.51 12.91
C LEU A 192 -18.90 15.80 13.30
N ARG A 193 -18.74 16.88 12.52
CA ARG A 193 -19.40 18.18 12.71
C ARG A 193 -20.90 18.05 12.56
N VAL A 194 -21.40 17.42 11.48
CA VAL A 194 -22.82 17.18 11.24
C VAL A 194 -23.42 16.31 12.35
N ARG A 195 -22.73 15.24 12.77
CA ARG A 195 -23.18 14.40 13.91
C ARG A 195 -23.29 15.17 15.21
N ARG A 196 -22.34 16.05 15.52
CA ARG A 196 -22.38 16.90 16.73
C ARG A 196 -23.57 17.88 16.65
N ALA A 197 -23.75 18.57 15.53
CA ALA A 197 -24.85 19.50 15.33
C ALA A 197 -26.22 18.82 15.50
N ARG A 198 -26.39 17.59 15.01
CA ARG A 198 -27.62 16.82 15.16
C ARG A 198 -27.87 16.34 16.58
N ARG A 199 -26.82 15.97 17.30
CA ARG A 199 -26.96 15.63 18.74
C ARG A 199 -27.53 16.80 19.54
N LEU A 200 -27.13 18.02 19.22
CA LEU A 200 -27.63 19.23 19.88
C LEU A 200 -29.08 19.56 19.50
N ARG A 201 -29.57 19.08 18.35
CA ARG A 201 -30.93 19.30 17.83
C ARG A 201 -31.90 18.15 18.12
N GLY A 202 -31.67 17.33 19.13
CA GLY A 202 -32.60 16.24 19.51
C GLY A 202 -32.16 14.83 19.10
N GLY A 203 -30.91 14.67 18.67
CA GLY A 203 -30.30 13.37 18.39
C GLY A 203 -30.45 12.87 16.95
N VAL A 204 -29.77 11.76 16.66
CA VAL A 204 -29.82 11.09 15.35
C VAL A 204 -30.91 10.01 15.43
N ARG A 205 -31.89 10.07 14.53
CA ARG A 205 -32.92 9.02 14.42
C ARG A 205 -32.22 7.68 14.06
N PRO A 206 -32.64 6.56 14.66
CA PRO A 206 -32.10 5.25 14.31
C PRO A 206 -32.50 4.86 12.88
N GLY A 207 -31.66 4.03 12.23
CA GLY A 207 -31.94 3.46 10.91
C GLY A 207 -31.49 4.31 9.72
N VAL A 208 -31.93 3.91 8.52
CA VAL A 208 -31.54 4.47 7.22
C VAL A 208 -31.81 5.97 7.10
N LYS A 209 -32.95 6.44 7.63
CA LYS A 209 -33.34 7.86 7.64
C LYS A 209 -32.33 8.72 8.44
N GLY A 210 -31.80 8.18 9.53
CA GLY A 210 -30.74 8.83 10.30
C GLY A 210 -29.43 8.92 9.52
N LEU A 211 -29.07 7.87 8.77
CA LEU A 211 -27.88 7.83 7.93
C LEU A 211 -27.97 8.85 6.79
N ILE A 212 -29.07 8.86 6.03
CA ILE A 212 -29.31 9.82 4.95
C ILE A 212 -29.20 11.26 5.45
N SER A 213 -29.73 11.52 6.62
CA SER A 213 -29.71 12.85 7.23
C SER A 213 -28.28 13.35 7.55
N ILE A 214 -27.30 12.47 7.66
CA ILE A 214 -25.87 12.83 7.85
C ILE A 214 -25.19 12.91 6.48
N ILE A 215 -25.48 11.95 5.58
CA ILE A 215 -24.80 11.85 4.29
C ILE A 215 -25.11 13.06 3.41
N VAL A 216 -26.37 13.49 3.31
CA VAL A 216 -26.76 14.59 2.41
C VAL A 216 -26.02 15.88 2.71
N PRO A 217 -25.98 16.43 3.95
CA PRO A 217 -25.20 17.65 4.23
C PRO A 217 -23.70 17.48 4.06
N VAL A 218 -23.15 16.27 4.28
CA VAL A 218 -21.73 15.99 4.05
C VAL A 218 -21.42 15.97 2.57
N LEU A 219 -22.34 15.43 1.74
CA LEU A 219 -22.18 15.40 0.30
C LEU A 219 -22.27 16.81 -0.31
N GLU A 220 -23.23 17.64 0.16
CA GLU A 220 -23.32 19.06 -0.23
C GLU A 220 -22.01 19.79 0.06
N ASP A 221 -21.48 19.71 1.31
CA ASP A 221 -20.21 20.32 1.70
C ASP A 221 -19.02 19.79 0.84
N ALA A 222 -19.07 18.50 0.45
CA ALA A 222 -18.05 17.91 -0.41
C ALA A 222 -18.11 18.42 -1.86
N ILE A 223 -19.32 18.59 -2.41
CA ILE A 223 -19.54 19.13 -3.75
C ILE A 223 -19.09 20.59 -3.81
N ASP A 224 -19.51 21.42 -2.87
CA ASP A 224 -19.13 22.83 -2.83
C ASP A 224 -17.62 23.03 -2.76
N ARG A 225 -16.93 22.20 -1.97
CA ARG A 225 -15.46 22.21 -1.90
C ARG A 225 -14.80 21.73 -3.19
N SER A 226 -15.37 20.73 -3.84
CA SER A 226 -14.82 20.22 -5.10
C SER A 226 -14.95 21.25 -6.22
N LEU A 227 -16.08 21.98 -6.27
CA LEU A 227 -16.29 23.08 -7.21
C LEU A 227 -15.34 24.25 -6.95
N ALA A 228 -15.17 24.64 -5.68
CA ALA A 228 -14.22 25.69 -5.30
C ALA A 228 -12.77 25.30 -5.63
N LEU A 229 -12.38 24.04 -5.42
CA LEU A 229 -11.08 23.53 -5.79
C LEU A 229 -10.90 23.52 -7.32
N ALA A 230 -11.89 23.06 -8.07
CA ALA A 230 -11.87 23.04 -9.53
C ALA A 230 -11.70 24.46 -10.10
N ALA A 231 -12.47 25.44 -9.63
CA ALA A 231 -12.34 26.83 -10.00
C ALA A 231 -10.95 27.40 -9.69
N GLY A 232 -10.39 27.06 -8.53
CA GLY A 232 -9.03 27.46 -8.15
C GLY A 232 -7.93 26.79 -8.99
N MET A 233 -8.15 25.57 -9.49
CA MET A 233 -7.24 24.89 -10.41
C MET A 233 -7.33 25.49 -11.81
N GLU A 234 -8.54 25.76 -12.30
CA GLU A 234 -8.79 26.36 -13.62
C GLU A 234 -8.18 27.78 -13.69
N SER A 235 -8.33 28.59 -12.65
CA SER A 235 -7.72 29.94 -12.59
C SER A 235 -6.19 29.91 -12.66
N ARG A 236 -5.57 28.80 -12.24
CA ARG A 236 -4.12 28.57 -12.35
C ARG A 236 -3.70 27.88 -13.66
N GLY A 237 -4.64 27.71 -14.61
CA GLY A 237 -4.38 27.10 -15.91
C GLY A 237 -4.26 25.58 -15.88
N TYR A 238 -4.69 24.91 -14.79
CA TYR A 238 -4.64 23.47 -14.68
C TYR A 238 -5.65 22.84 -15.66
N GLY A 239 -5.21 21.83 -16.43
CA GLY A 239 -6.05 21.17 -17.43
C GLY A 239 -6.03 21.82 -18.83
N ARG A 240 -5.32 22.94 -19.01
CA ARG A 240 -5.08 23.50 -20.33
C ARG A 240 -3.98 22.70 -21.02
N THR A 241 -4.36 21.75 -21.85
CA THR A 241 -3.44 21.06 -22.75
C THR A 241 -3.12 21.98 -23.93
N HIS A 242 -1.87 22.34 -24.11
CA HIS A 242 -1.43 23.21 -25.20
C HIS A 242 -1.48 22.53 -26.58
N THR A 243 -1.70 21.25 -26.67
CA THR A 243 -1.74 20.52 -27.93
C THR A 243 -2.84 19.48 -27.90
N GLY A 244 -3.82 19.62 -28.76
CA GLY A 244 -4.86 18.62 -29.04
C GLY A 244 -4.32 17.36 -29.76
N ARG A 245 -3.13 16.88 -29.41
CA ARG A 245 -2.64 15.56 -29.83
C ARG A 245 -3.34 14.54 -28.97
N GLY A 246 -4.33 13.87 -29.55
CA GLY A 246 -4.92 12.66 -28.96
C GLY A 246 -3.80 11.66 -28.65
N LEU A 247 -4.01 10.85 -27.61
CA LEU A 247 -3.11 9.77 -27.24
C LEU A 247 -2.69 8.99 -28.48
N ASP A 248 -1.39 9.01 -28.80
CA ASP A 248 -0.88 8.37 -30.00
C ASP A 248 -1.15 6.85 -29.86
N TRP A 249 -2.06 6.29 -30.67
CA TRP A 249 -2.47 4.89 -30.57
C TRP A 249 -1.26 3.93 -30.67
N ARG A 250 -0.20 4.37 -31.36
CA ARG A 250 1.08 3.64 -31.48
C ARG A 250 1.79 3.56 -30.14
N LEU A 251 1.77 4.64 -29.35
CA LEU A 251 2.32 4.67 -28.00
C LEU A 251 1.52 3.76 -27.05
N GLY A 252 0.18 3.79 -27.18
CA GLY A 252 -0.70 2.87 -26.44
C GLY A 252 -0.40 1.41 -26.77
N LEU A 253 -0.26 1.08 -28.07
CA LEU A 253 0.08 -0.27 -28.53
C LEU A 253 1.46 -0.72 -28.00
N LEU A 254 2.44 0.16 -28.00
CA LEU A 254 3.79 -0.12 -27.47
C LEU A 254 3.74 -0.43 -25.97
N LEU A 255 2.99 0.34 -25.20
CA LEU A 255 2.84 0.09 -23.75
C LEU A 255 2.12 -1.24 -23.48
N VAL A 256 1.08 -1.57 -24.23
CA VAL A 256 0.38 -2.86 -24.11
C VAL A 256 1.31 -4.02 -24.49
N ALA A 257 2.07 -3.90 -25.56
CA ALA A 257 3.04 -4.91 -25.99
C ALA A 257 4.16 -5.08 -24.95
N ALA A 258 4.64 -3.98 -24.36
CA ALA A 258 5.62 -4.02 -23.26
C ALA A 258 5.08 -4.76 -22.03
N MET A 259 3.84 -4.47 -21.62
CA MET A 259 3.18 -5.17 -20.53
C MET A 259 3.01 -6.67 -20.82
N ALA A 260 2.59 -7.02 -22.04
CA ALA A 260 2.46 -8.41 -22.44
C ALA A 260 3.81 -9.15 -22.42
N ALA A 261 4.88 -8.50 -22.91
CA ALA A 261 6.23 -9.06 -22.89
C ALA A 261 6.75 -9.27 -21.45
N ILE A 262 6.51 -8.33 -20.54
CA ILE A 262 6.89 -8.46 -19.13
C ILE A 262 6.10 -9.60 -18.47
N THR A 263 4.79 -9.65 -18.68
CA THR A 263 3.93 -10.67 -18.05
C THR A 263 4.27 -12.07 -18.57
N PHE A 264 4.40 -12.24 -19.88
CA PHE A 264 4.72 -13.51 -20.50
C PHE A 264 6.15 -13.96 -20.19
N GLY A 265 7.12 -13.03 -20.21
CA GLY A 265 8.50 -13.31 -19.81
C GLY A 265 8.63 -13.72 -18.34
N ALA A 266 7.91 -13.07 -17.44
CA ALA A 266 7.87 -13.45 -16.02
C ALA A 266 7.21 -14.82 -15.82
N PHE A 267 6.09 -15.07 -16.49
CA PHE A 267 5.43 -16.38 -16.46
C PHE A 267 6.32 -17.50 -16.95
N ALA A 268 7.00 -17.28 -18.09
CA ALA A 268 7.89 -18.28 -18.67
C ALA A 268 9.12 -18.54 -17.77
N LEU A 269 9.69 -17.50 -17.17
CA LEU A 269 10.85 -17.63 -16.28
C LEU A 269 10.51 -18.43 -15.02
N LEU A 270 9.30 -18.25 -14.46
CA LEU A 270 8.88 -18.88 -13.22
C LEU A 270 8.23 -20.24 -13.43
N GLY A 271 7.56 -20.46 -14.58
CA GLY A 271 6.72 -21.63 -14.81
C GLY A 271 7.32 -22.69 -15.76
N LEU A 272 8.27 -22.30 -16.62
CA LEU A 272 8.80 -23.22 -17.64
C LEU A 272 10.27 -23.57 -17.36
N PRO A 273 10.60 -24.83 -17.05
CA PRO A 273 11.99 -25.25 -16.88
C PRO A 273 12.79 -25.01 -18.18
N GLY A 274 13.95 -24.35 -18.07
CA GLY A 274 14.82 -24.07 -19.23
C GLY A 274 14.46 -22.83 -20.06
N ALA A 275 13.40 -22.12 -19.74
CA ALA A 275 12.98 -20.92 -20.46
C ALA A 275 13.88 -19.68 -20.24
N GLY A 276 14.85 -19.74 -19.31
CA GLY A 276 15.69 -18.61 -18.94
C GLY A 276 16.43 -17.94 -20.11
N SER A 277 16.80 -18.73 -21.13
CA SER A 277 17.55 -18.23 -22.30
C SER A 277 16.78 -17.20 -23.16
N TRP A 278 15.46 -17.34 -23.27
CA TRP A 278 14.60 -16.44 -24.03
C TRP A 278 13.66 -15.59 -23.17
N ALA A 279 13.31 -16.05 -21.96
CA ALA A 279 12.44 -15.33 -21.04
C ALA A 279 13.12 -14.07 -20.46
N VAL A 280 14.41 -14.18 -20.11
CA VAL A 280 15.19 -13.01 -19.61
C VAL A 280 15.33 -11.92 -20.67
N PRO A 281 15.77 -12.19 -21.92
CA PRO A 281 15.76 -11.17 -22.98
C PRO A 281 14.37 -10.54 -23.20
N LEU A 282 13.32 -11.34 -23.19
CA LEU A 282 11.95 -10.85 -23.38
C LEU A 282 11.52 -9.89 -22.26
N LEU A 283 11.86 -10.21 -21.00
CA LEU A 283 11.66 -9.33 -19.85
C LEU A 283 12.43 -8.01 -20.00
N LEU A 284 13.69 -8.07 -20.39
CA LEU A 284 14.52 -6.87 -20.55
C LEU A 284 13.99 -5.98 -21.68
N VAL A 285 13.58 -6.57 -22.80
CA VAL A 285 12.95 -5.83 -23.92
C VAL A 285 11.62 -5.21 -23.46
N GLY A 286 10.78 -5.95 -22.73
CA GLY A 286 9.53 -5.43 -22.17
C GLY A 286 9.75 -4.27 -21.22
N LEU A 287 10.71 -4.38 -20.30
CA LEU A 287 11.07 -3.31 -19.37
C LEU A 287 11.63 -2.07 -20.09
N GLY A 288 12.51 -2.27 -21.08
CA GLY A 288 13.08 -1.18 -21.88
C GLY A 288 12.03 -0.46 -22.71
N ALA A 289 11.15 -1.22 -23.40
CA ALA A 289 10.05 -0.65 -24.19
C ALA A 289 9.04 0.07 -23.29
N GLY A 290 8.73 -0.46 -22.11
CA GLY A 290 7.86 0.18 -21.12
C GLY A 290 8.44 1.48 -20.58
N ALA A 291 9.72 1.49 -20.22
CA ALA A 291 10.43 2.68 -19.75
C ALA A 291 10.49 3.78 -20.84
N TYR A 292 10.81 3.40 -22.08
CA TYR A 292 10.81 4.32 -23.23
C TYR A 292 9.41 4.89 -23.50
N GLY A 293 8.39 4.03 -23.51
CA GLY A 293 7.00 4.46 -23.71
C GLY A 293 6.51 5.43 -22.66
N LEU A 294 6.84 5.17 -21.36
CA LEU A 294 6.50 6.05 -20.25
C LEU A 294 7.25 7.40 -20.33
N HIS A 295 8.53 7.39 -20.74
CA HIS A 295 9.29 8.62 -20.93
C HIS A 295 8.70 9.48 -22.03
N ARG A 296 8.40 8.89 -23.19
CA ARG A 296 7.82 9.60 -24.31
C ARG A 296 6.39 10.11 -24.02
N ALA A 297 5.57 9.33 -23.31
CA ALA A 297 4.27 9.80 -22.84
C ALA A 297 4.37 11.00 -21.88
N GLY A 298 5.52 11.15 -21.20
CA GLY A 298 5.81 12.29 -20.34
C GLY A 298 6.20 13.56 -21.09
N ASP A 299 6.86 13.41 -22.24
CA ASP A 299 7.31 14.55 -23.08
C ASP A 299 6.14 15.18 -23.87
N ASP A 300 5.06 14.42 -24.08
CA ASP A 300 3.86 14.86 -24.80
C ASP A 300 2.81 15.56 -23.87
N LEU A 301 3.06 15.62 -22.55
CA LEU A 301 2.23 16.26 -21.53
C LEU A 301 2.80 17.61 -21.09
#